data_6e2a930e498d7efbf5802f429167d789
#
_entry.id   6e2a930e498d7efbf5802f429167d789
#
_cell.length_a   1.000
_cell.length_b   1.000
_cell.length_c   1.000
_cell.angle_alpha   90.00
_cell.angle_beta   90.00
_cell.angle_gamma   90.00
#
_symmetry.space_group_name_H-M   'P 1'
#
loop_
_entity.id
_entity.type
_entity.pdbx_description
1 polymer ?
#
loop_
_entity_poly.entity_id
_entity_poly.type
_entity_poly.pdbx_seq_one_letter_code
_entity_poly.pdbx_strand_id
1 'polypeptide(L)'
;HLSWQIRRGAFRSDEPEFDRLASWISDGDWVLDVGANLGHYTARLAALVGERGRVLAFEPIPDTFECLSANVRRLGLRNVSLFNVAVCDRWGVVWMTIPSFASGWPNPYEAHIGASPGAVPVLGFAIDSLAIPASVTLVKIDVEGQELGALHGMRALLERDRPTLIVETFSAEVDAWLGDLGYQGQRL
;
A
#
# COMPACT_ATOMS: atom_id res chain seq x y z
N HIS A 1 8.13 3.30 18.08
CA HIS A 1 8.76 4.60 17.79
C HIS A 1 7.91 5.43 16.84
N LEU A 2 7.44 4.86 15.70
CA LEU A 2 6.64 5.53 14.67
C LEU A 2 5.39 6.24 15.23
N SER A 3 4.54 5.51 15.99
CA SER A 3 3.30 6.07 16.55
C SER A 3 3.54 7.26 17.48
N TRP A 4 4.68 7.32 18.15
CA TRP A 4 5.08 8.46 18.97
C TRP A 4 5.47 9.67 18.11
N GLN A 5 6.22 9.45 17.02
CA GLN A 5 6.59 10.51 16.08
C GLN A 5 5.36 11.13 15.39
N ILE A 6 4.42 10.27 14.94
CA ILE A 6 3.18 10.71 14.31
C ILE A 6 2.34 11.55 15.29
N ARG A 7 2.12 11.05 16.53
CA ARG A 7 1.33 11.77 17.56
C ARG A 7 1.87 13.16 17.86
N ARG A 8 3.19 13.36 17.76
CA ARG A 8 3.83 14.66 18.02
C ARG A 8 3.98 15.52 16.77
N GLY A 9 3.49 15.06 15.60
CA GLY A 9 3.72 15.75 14.35
C GLY A 9 5.19 15.84 13.96
N ALA A 10 6.02 14.95 14.53
CA ALA A 10 7.47 14.92 14.32
C ALA A 10 7.88 13.98 13.19
N PHE A 11 6.95 13.17 12.68
CA PHE A 11 7.22 12.32 11.51
C PHE A 11 7.39 13.21 10.27
N ARG A 12 8.45 12.95 9.53
CA ARG A 12 8.71 13.53 8.20
C ARG A 12 9.02 12.38 7.26
N SER A 13 8.51 12.45 6.04
CA SER A 13 8.95 11.61 4.93
C SER A 13 9.86 12.46 4.04
N ASP A 14 10.88 11.84 3.46
CA ASP A 14 11.71 12.48 2.43
C ASP A 14 11.07 12.35 1.03
N GLU A 15 9.92 11.67 0.94
CA GLU A 15 9.18 11.44 -0.30
C GLU A 15 8.30 12.66 -0.63
N PRO A 16 8.49 13.30 -1.81
CA PRO A 16 7.81 14.55 -2.17
C PRO A 16 6.27 14.42 -2.24
N GLU A 17 5.77 13.24 -2.63
CA GLU A 17 4.35 12.96 -2.73
C GLU A 17 3.65 12.91 -1.37
N PHE A 18 4.36 12.56 -0.29
CA PHE A 18 3.79 12.50 1.06
C PHE A 18 3.20 13.84 1.51
N ASP A 19 3.87 14.93 1.20
CA ASP A 19 3.38 16.29 1.52
C ASP A 19 2.24 16.71 0.59
N ARG A 20 2.19 16.16 -0.64
CA ARG A 20 1.17 16.47 -1.64
C ARG A 20 -0.13 15.71 -1.45
N LEU A 21 -0.18 14.65 -0.63
CA LEU A 21 -1.37 13.84 -0.38
C LEU A 21 -2.61 14.71 -0.06
N ALA A 22 -2.44 15.78 0.69
CA ALA A 22 -3.53 16.70 1.05
C ALA A 22 -4.16 17.43 -0.15
N SER A 23 -3.49 17.46 -1.29
CA SER A 23 -4.04 18.07 -2.52
C SER A 23 -4.86 17.09 -3.37
N TRP A 24 -4.77 15.80 -3.09
CA TRP A 24 -5.44 14.73 -3.84
C TRP A 24 -6.56 14.03 -3.06
N ILE A 25 -6.64 14.28 -1.75
CA ILE A 25 -7.55 13.58 -0.84
C ILE A 25 -8.47 14.58 -0.15
N SER A 26 -9.76 14.24 -0.10
CA SER A 26 -10.80 14.98 0.61
C SER A 26 -11.38 14.18 1.77
N ASP A 27 -11.97 14.87 2.75
CA ASP A 27 -12.70 14.21 3.85
C ASP A 27 -13.88 13.40 3.30
N GLY A 28 -13.96 12.14 3.68
CA GLY A 28 -14.95 11.17 3.20
C GLY A 28 -14.43 10.23 2.11
N ASP A 29 -13.24 10.45 1.57
CA ASP A 29 -12.65 9.62 0.52
C ASP A 29 -12.32 8.20 0.99
N TRP A 30 -12.38 7.26 0.05
CA TRP A 30 -11.86 5.90 0.22
C TRP A 30 -10.55 5.77 -0.54
N VAL A 31 -9.52 5.30 0.16
CA VAL A 31 -8.17 5.19 -0.40
C VAL A 31 -7.54 3.84 -0.07
N LEU A 32 -6.64 3.37 -0.93
CA LEU A 32 -5.89 2.14 -0.74
C LEU A 32 -4.41 2.46 -0.46
N ASP A 33 -3.86 1.73 0.53
CA ASP A 33 -2.44 1.74 0.89
C ASP A 33 -1.88 0.33 0.69
N VAL A 34 -1.29 0.06 -0.47
CA VAL A 34 -0.78 -1.25 -0.87
C VAL A 34 0.72 -1.30 -0.63
N GLY A 35 1.15 -2.20 0.26
CA GLY A 35 2.49 -2.18 0.87
C GLY A 35 2.55 -1.20 2.03
N ALA A 36 1.60 -1.34 2.98
CA ALA A 36 1.43 -0.36 4.07
C ALA A 36 2.60 -0.35 5.08
N ASN A 37 3.43 -1.38 5.08
CA ASN A 37 4.59 -1.51 5.93
C ASN A 37 4.24 -1.21 7.41
N LEU A 38 4.96 -0.33 8.09
CA LEU A 38 4.69 0.06 9.49
C LEU A 38 3.53 1.05 9.65
N GLY A 39 2.96 1.57 8.55
CA GLY A 39 1.73 2.37 8.53
C GLY A 39 1.91 3.88 8.61
N HIS A 40 3.03 4.43 8.17
CA HIS A 40 3.18 5.89 8.15
C HIS A 40 2.32 6.55 7.06
N TYR A 41 2.25 5.98 5.85
CA TYR A 41 1.26 6.41 4.84
C TYR A 41 -0.16 6.16 5.34
N THR A 42 -0.46 4.95 5.85
CA THR A 42 -1.76 4.61 6.43
C THR A 42 -2.25 5.68 7.42
N ALA A 43 -1.38 6.10 8.35
CA ALA A 43 -1.74 7.09 9.36
C ALA A 43 -2.00 8.49 8.75
N ARG A 44 -1.20 8.90 7.76
CA ARG A 44 -1.39 10.17 7.05
C ARG A 44 -2.68 10.16 6.24
N LEU A 45 -2.92 9.09 5.48
CA LEU A 45 -4.13 8.87 4.71
C LEU A 45 -5.37 8.89 5.61
N ALA A 46 -5.33 8.16 6.74
CA ALA A 46 -6.43 8.12 7.70
C ALA A 46 -6.79 9.51 8.26
N ALA A 47 -5.77 10.36 8.50
CA ALA A 47 -5.99 11.72 8.95
C ALA A 47 -6.63 12.60 7.87
N LEU A 48 -6.28 12.39 6.59
CA LEU A 48 -6.80 13.18 5.47
C LEU A 48 -8.22 12.81 5.08
N VAL A 49 -8.54 11.50 5.02
CA VAL A 49 -9.90 11.05 4.68
C VAL A 49 -10.92 11.29 5.79
N GLY A 50 -10.48 11.58 7.02
CA GLY A 50 -11.34 11.87 8.16
C GLY A 50 -12.19 10.68 8.62
N GLU A 51 -13.11 10.93 9.57
CA GLU A 51 -13.94 9.87 10.16
C GLU A 51 -14.96 9.26 9.18
N ARG A 52 -15.36 10.00 8.15
CA ARG A 52 -16.32 9.56 7.13
C ARG A 52 -15.67 8.74 6.01
N GLY A 53 -14.37 8.92 5.81
CA GLY A 53 -13.60 8.19 4.83
C GLY A 53 -13.06 6.85 5.34
N ARG A 54 -12.32 6.15 4.49
CA ARG A 54 -11.77 4.84 4.80
C ARG A 54 -10.41 4.64 4.14
N VAL A 55 -9.48 4.06 4.89
CA VAL A 55 -8.23 3.53 4.35
C VAL A 55 -8.30 2.01 4.37
N LEU A 56 -8.05 1.37 3.22
CA LEU A 56 -7.82 -0.07 3.13
C LEU A 56 -6.32 -0.28 3.00
N ALA A 57 -5.69 -0.84 4.03
CA ALA A 57 -4.24 -1.01 4.10
C ALA A 57 -3.86 -2.49 4.01
N PHE A 58 -2.94 -2.80 3.11
CA PHE A 58 -2.51 -4.15 2.77
C PHE A 58 -1.02 -4.31 3.06
N GLU A 59 -0.67 -5.29 3.90
CA GLU A 59 0.71 -5.61 4.25
C GLU A 59 0.88 -7.14 4.31
N PRO A 60 1.71 -7.74 3.44
CA PRO A 60 1.82 -9.19 3.37
C PRO A 60 2.63 -9.81 4.50
N ILE A 61 3.71 -9.17 4.96
CA ILE A 61 4.65 -9.78 5.90
C ILE A 61 4.03 -9.83 7.30
N PRO A 62 3.87 -11.03 7.92
CA PRO A 62 3.17 -11.16 9.19
C PRO A 62 3.74 -10.29 10.32
N ASP A 63 5.06 -10.29 10.51
CA ASP A 63 5.71 -9.51 11.58
C ASP A 63 5.55 -8.00 11.36
N THR A 64 5.64 -7.55 10.10
CA THR A 64 5.41 -6.15 9.72
C THR A 64 3.94 -5.77 9.93
N PHE A 65 3.02 -6.66 9.54
CA PHE A 65 1.58 -6.47 9.75
C PHE A 65 1.21 -6.39 11.24
N GLU A 66 1.85 -7.16 12.12
CA GLU A 66 1.66 -7.03 13.56
C GLU A 66 2.06 -5.64 14.06
N CYS A 67 3.19 -5.13 13.57
CA CYS A 67 3.64 -3.77 13.87
C CYS A 67 2.67 -2.70 13.35
N LEU A 68 2.22 -2.83 12.10
CA LEU A 68 1.18 -1.98 11.50
C LEU A 68 -0.09 -1.95 12.35
N SER A 69 -0.61 -3.15 12.67
CA SER A 69 -1.81 -3.30 13.50
C SER A 69 -1.67 -2.66 14.88
N ALA A 70 -0.50 -2.83 15.51
CA ALA A 70 -0.21 -2.19 16.79
C ALA A 70 -0.16 -0.66 16.68
N ASN A 71 0.42 -0.12 15.59
CA ASN A 71 0.49 1.31 15.35
C ASN A 71 -0.90 1.92 15.11
N VAL A 72 -1.73 1.29 14.27
CA VAL A 72 -3.12 1.70 14.01
C VAL A 72 -3.93 1.76 15.29
N ARG A 73 -3.84 0.71 16.15
CA ARG A 73 -4.50 0.71 17.47
C ARG A 73 -3.99 1.79 18.40
N ARG A 74 -2.67 1.97 18.51
CA ARG A 74 -2.06 2.99 19.38
C ARG A 74 -2.41 4.41 18.95
N LEU A 75 -2.56 4.65 17.65
CA LEU A 75 -2.97 5.94 17.10
C LEU A 75 -4.50 6.15 17.19
N GLY A 76 -5.28 5.11 17.49
CA GLY A 76 -6.74 5.17 17.60
C GLY A 76 -7.43 5.37 16.25
N LEU A 77 -6.84 4.89 15.16
CA LEU A 77 -7.39 5.06 13.81
C LEU A 77 -8.55 4.08 13.59
N ARG A 78 -9.78 4.59 13.63
CA ARG A 78 -11.01 3.79 13.49
C ARG A 78 -11.48 3.67 12.04
N ASN A 79 -10.95 4.49 11.17
CA ASN A 79 -11.25 4.56 9.75
C ASN A 79 -10.24 3.79 8.88
N VAL A 80 -9.50 2.83 9.46
CA VAL A 80 -8.54 1.96 8.78
C VAL A 80 -9.02 0.51 8.86
N SER A 81 -9.03 -0.17 7.72
CA SER A 81 -9.21 -1.62 7.62
C SER A 81 -7.88 -2.26 7.19
N LEU A 82 -7.43 -3.29 7.91
CA LEU A 82 -6.14 -3.93 7.70
C LEU A 82 -6.29 -5.31 7.09
N PHE A 83 -5.44 -5.63 6.09
CA PHE A 83 -5.42 -6.90 5.40
C PHE A 83 -4.00 -7.46 5.36
N ASN A 84 -3.80 -8.65 5.96
CA ASN A 84 -2.51 -9.34 5.90
C ASN A 84 -2.45 -10.21 4.64
N VAL A 85 -2.24 -9.58 3.50
CA VAL A 85 -2.21 -10.22 2.18
C VAL A 85 -1.23 -9.52 1.25
N ALA A 86 -0.66 -10.25 0.29
CA ALA A 86 0.08 -9.70 -0.84
C ALA A 86 -0.89 -9.36 -1.96
N VAL A 87 -1.01 -8.09 -2.30
CA VAL A 87 -1.82 -7.66 -3.44
C VAL A 87 -1.13 -8.08 -4.73
N CYS A 88 -1.83 -8.87 -5.54
CA CYS A 88 -1.33 -9.41 -6.81
C CYS A 88 -2.51 -9.76 -7.75
N ASP A 89 -2.22 -10.37 -8.89
CA ASP A 89 -3.19 -10.71 -9.95
C ASP A 89 -4.03 -11.97 -9.67
N ARG A 90 -3.82 -12.66 -8.54
CA ARG A 90 -4.43 -13.97 -8.28
C ARG A 90 -4.78 -14.18 -6.81
N TRP A 91 -5.70 -15.11 -6.59
CA TRP A 91 -6.01 -15.65 -5.29
C TRP A 91 -5.21 -16.94 -5.05
N GLY A 92 -4.59 -17.06 -3.88
CA GLY A 92 -3.86 -18.26 -3.49
C GLY A 92 -2.63 -17.97 -2.65
N VAL A 93 -1.85 -19.01 -2.34
CA VAL A 93 -0.59 -18.85 -1.62
C VAL A 93 0.49 -18.35 -2.56
N VAL A 94 1.16 -17.27 -2.18
CA VAL A 94 2.38 -16.76 -2.80
C VAL A 94 3.52 -16.78 -1.79
N TRP A 95 4.75 -16.84 -2.28
CA TRP A 95 5.93 -16.89 -1.44
C TRP A 95 6.61 -15.53 -1.44
N MET A 96 6.88 -14.99 -0.25
CA MET A 96 7.59 -13.74 -0.06
C MET A 96 9.02 -14.01 0.36
N THR A 97 9.98 -13.53 -0.41
CA THR A 97 11.39 -13.48 -0.03
C THR A 97 11.62 -12.21 0.78
N ILE A 98 12.23 -12.37 1.97
CA ILE A 98 12.63 -11.26 2.83
C ILE A 98 14.15 -11.23 2.84
N PRO A 99 14.80 -10.28 2.13
CA PRO A 99 16.25 -10.12 2.16
C PRO A 99 16.76 -9.80 3.56
N SER A 100 18.06 -9.89 3.76
CA SER A 100 18.69 -9.48 5.02
C SER A 100 19.53 -8.23 4.83
N PHE A 101 19.49 -7.32 5.79
CA PHE A 101 20.48 -6.25 5.89
C PHE A 101 21.90 -6.83 6.01
N ALA A 102 22.93 -6.00 5.74
CA ALA A 102 24.32 -6.38 5.96
C ALA A 102 24.63 -6.82 7.40
N SER A 103 23.80 -6.43 8.36
CA SER A 103 23.83 -6.86 9.77
C SER A 103 23.30 -8.27 10.01
N GLY A 104 22.70 -8.93 8.98
CA GLY A 104 22.05 -10.23 9.08
C GLY A 104 20.60 -10.22 9.58
N TRP A 105 20.04 -9.06 9.94
CA TRP A 105 18.63 -8.93 10.30
C TRP A 105 17.73 -8.90 9.05
N PRO A 106 16.49 -9.45 9.13
CA PRO A 106 15.53 -9.36 8.03
C PRO A 106 15.29 -7.91 7.59
N ASN A 107 15.25 -7.68 6.28
CA ASN A 107 14.91 -6.39 5.68
C ASN A 107 13.50 -6.46 5.05
N PRO A 108 12.44 -6.14 5.79
CA PRO A 108 11.07 -6.19 5.27
C PRO A 108 10.77 -5.08 4.24
N TYR A 109 11.63 -4.06 4.14
CA TYR A 109 11.49 -2.97 3.18
C TYR A 109 11.79 -3.40 1.74
N GLU A 110 12.56 -4.47 1.54
CA GLU A 110 12.90 -5.05 0.24
C GLU A 110 12.22 -6.41 0.02
N ALA A 111 11.17 -6.72 0.79
CA ALA A 111 10.46 -7.98 0.67
C ALA A 111 9.64 -8.01 -0.64
N HIS A 112 9.80 -9.08 -1.43
CA HIS A 112 9.17 -9.22 -2.73
C HIS A 112 8.61 -10.63 -2.95
N ILE A 113 7.65 -10.78 -3.88
CA ILE A 113 7.15 -12.11 -4.26
C ILE A 113 8.27 -12.88 -4.97
N GLY A 114 8.61 -14.04 -4.42
CA GLY A 114 9.65 -14.91 -4.92
C GLY A 114 9.85 -16.12 -4.04
N ALA A 115 10.27 -17.24 -4.61
CA ALA A 115 10.54 -18.47 -3.89
C ALA A 115 12.05 -18.62 -3.70
N SER A 116 12.56 -18.23 -2.54
CA SER A 116 13.95 -18.45 -2.12
C SER A 116 14.01 -19.33 -0.86
N PRO A 117 15.16 -19.87 -0.49
CA PRO A 117 15.32 -20.52 0.81
C PRO A 117 14.93 -19.56 1.94
N GLY A 118 13.96 -19.95 2.78
CA GLY A 118 13.45 -19.13 3.87
C GLY A 118 12.29 -18.20 3.48
N ALA A 119 11.77 -18.28 2.25
CA ALA A 119 10.60 -17.51 1.86
C ALA A 119 9.38 -17.84 2.73
N VAL A 120 8.57 -16.83 3.03
CA VAL A 120 7.38 -16.93 3.89
C VAL A 120 6.14 -17.10 3.01
N PRO A 121 5.28 -18.11 3.24
CA PRO A 121 4.01 -18.24 2.53
C PRO A 121 3.02 -17.18 3.05
N VAL A 122 2.41 -16.43 2.14
CA VAL A 122 1.37 -15.45 2.44
C VAL A 122 0.20 -15.63 1.48
N LEU A 123 -0.96 -15.07 1.82
CA LEU A 123 -2.11 -15.07 0.93
C LEU A 123 -1.93 -14.01 -0.16
N GLY A 124 -1.89 -14.44 -1.42
CA GLY A 124 -2.02 -13.56 -2.59
C GLY A 124 -3.48 -13.21 -2.82
N PHE A 125 -3.75 -11.95 -3.17
CA PHE A 125 -5.10 -11.41 -3.26
C PHE A 125 -5.25 -10.37 -4.36
N ALA A 126 -6.26 -10.53 -5.21
CA ALA A 126 -6.63 -9.53 -6.19
C ALA A 126 -7.67 -8.57 -5.60
N ILE A 127 -7.39 -7.27 -5.62
CA ILE A 127 -8.29 -6.22 -5.10
C ILE A 127 -9.68 -6.29 -5.75
N ASP A 128 -9.76 -6.65 -7.03
CA ASP A 128 -11.02 -6.80 -7.76
C ASP A 128 -11.94 -7.90 -7.18
N SER A 129 -11.40 -8.79 -6.33
CA SER A 129 -12.19 -9.76 -5.56
C SER A 129 -12.85 -9.16 -4.32
N LEU A 130 -12.52 -7.92 -3.94
CA LEU A 130 -13.06 -7.24 -2.79
C LEU A 130 -14.25 -6.35 -3.21
N ALA A 131 -15.41 -6.60 -2.61
CA ALA A 131 -16.57 -5.73 -2.82
C ALA A 131 -16.38 -4.40 -2.05
N ILE A 132 -15.74 -3.41 -2.68
CA ILE A 132 -15.58 -2.07 -2.13
C ILE A 132 -16.85 -1.26 -2.43
N PRO A 133 -17.61 -0.80 -1.38
CA PRO A 133 -18.93 -0.22 -1.56
C PRO A 133 -18.93 1.25 -2.00
N ALA A 134 -17.74 1.87 -2.12
CA ALA A 134 -17.56 3.26 -2.51
C ALA A 134 -16.50 3.40 -3.61
N SER A 135 -16.49 4.51 -4.32
CA SER A 135 -15.42 4.81 -5.26
C SER A 135 -14.11 5.09 -4.52
N VAL A 136 -13.03 4.52 -5.04
CA VAL A 136 -11.67 4.74 -4.55
C VAL A 136 -11.08 5.95 -5.28
N THR A 137 -10.57 6.92 -4.53
CA THR A 137 -10.06 8.18 -5.07
C THR A 137 -8.54 8.21 -5.21
N LEU A 138 -7.84 7.41 -4.40
CA LEU A 138 -6.39 7.29 -4.46
C LEU A 138 -5.93 5.87 -4.12
N VAL A 139 -4.92 5.38 -4.85
CA VAL A 139 -4.20 4.13 -4.55
C VAL A 139 -2.70 4.43 -4.49
N LYS A 140 -2.09 4.15 -3.33
CA LYS A 140 -0.63 4.09 -3.18
C LYS A 140 -0.18 2.65 -3.37
N ILE A 141 0.85 2.42 -4.18
CA ILE A 141 1.43 1.10 -4.47
C ILE A 141 2.93 1.16 -4.26
N ASP A 142 3.39 0.35 -3.31
CA ASP A 142 4.79 0.24 -2.91
C ASP A 142 5.02 -1.23 -2.51
N VAL A 143 5.33 -2.05 -3.50
CA VAL A 143 5.37 -3.51 -3.38
C VAL A 143 6.63 -4.15 -3.96
N GLU A 144 7.71 -3.37 -3.99
CA GLU A 144 9.08 -3.83 -4.28
C GLU A 144 9.20 -4.70 -5.54
N GLY A 145 8.83 -4.10 -6.69
CA GLY A 145 8.96 -4.72 -8.01
C GLY A 145 7.78 -5.62 -8.41
N GLN A 146 6.68 -5.60 -7.65
CA GLN A 146 5.44 -6.34 -7.97
C GLN A 146 4.29 -5.40 -8.37
N GLU A 147 4.59 -4.15 -8.72
CA GLU A 147 3.61 -3.12 -9.05
C GLU A 147 2.69 -3.55 -10.18
N LEU A 148 3.24 -4.16 -11.24
CA LEU A 148 2.44 -4.63 -12.37
C LEU A 148 1.46 -5.74 -11.96
N GLY A 149 1.90 -6.68 -11.11
CA GLY A 149 1.03 -7.72 -10.57
C GLY A 149 -0.09 -7.16 -9.71
N ALA A 150 0.21 -6.16 -8.86
CA ALA A 150 -0.77 -5.47 -8.04
C ALA A 150 -1.78 -4.70 -8.90
N LEU A 151 -1.31 -3.98 -9.92
CA LEU A 151 -2.14 -3.25 -10.88
C LEU A 151 -3.07 -4.19 -11.67
N HIS A 152 -2.58 -5.35 -12.12
CA HIS A 152 -3.42 -6.36 -12.76
C HIS A 152 -4.54 -6.85 -11.85
N GLY A 153 -4.24 -7.04 -10.55
CA GLY A 153 -5.19 -7.49 -9.55
C GLY A 153 -6.26 -6.46 -9.16
N MET A 154 -6.15 -5.21 -9.63
CA MET A 154 -7.12 -4.14 -9.39
C MET A 154 -7.61 -3.45 -10.68
N ARG A 155 -7.45 -4.12 -11.82
CA ARG A 155 -7.79 -3.55 -13.14
C ARG A 155 -9.22 -3.02 -13.20
N ALA A 156 -10.19 -3.82 -12.77
CA ALA A 156 -11.61 -3.42 -12.80
C ALA A 156 -11.88 -2.21 -11.91
N LEU A 157 -11.24 -2.13 -10.74
CA LEU A 157 -11.29 -0.95 -9.87
C LEU A 157 -10.72 0.28 -10.59
N LEU A 158 -9.55 0.16 -11.25
CA LEU A 158 -8.91 1.26 -11.95
C LEU A 158 -9.76 1.77 -13.12
N GLU A 159 -10.38 0.87 -13.87
CA GLU A 159 -11.30 1.21 -14.97
C GLU A 159 -12.59 1.89 -14.47
N ARG A 160 -13.15 1.42 -13.34
CA ARG A 160 -14.38 1.92 -12.74
C ARG A 160 -14.21 3.29 -12.09
N ASP A 161 -13.20 3.42 -11.24
CA ASP A 161 -13.07 4.56 -10.32
C ASP A 161 -12.09 5.62 -10.78
N ARG A 162 -11.11 5.26 -11.63
CA ARG A 162 -10.09 6.17 -12.14
C ARG A 162 -9.34 6.91 -11.03
N PRO A 163 -8.86 6.23 -9.98
CA PRO A 163 -8.21 6.89 -8.86
C PRO A 163 -6.90 7.57 -9.26
N THR A 164 -6.46 8.53 -8.46
CA THR A 164 -5.06 8.98 -8.49
C THR A 164 -4.16 7.83 -8.06
N LEU A 165 -3.08 7.57 -8.81
CA LEU A 165 -2.11 6.52 -8.49
C LEU A 165 -0.79 7.13 -8.01
N ILE A 166 -0.26 6.59 -6.92
CA ILE A 166 1.12 6.80 -6.47
C ILE A 166 1.80 5.45 -6.58
N VAL A 167 2.80 5.32 -7.46
CA VAL A 167 3.54 4.07 -7.69
C VAL A 167 5.00 4.36 -7.46
N GLU A 168 5.61 3.67 -6.50
CA GLU A 168 6.99 3.93 -6.09
C GLU A 168 7.99 3.55 -7.19
N THR A 169 7.89 2.33 -7.71
CA THR A 169 8.78 1.84 -8.76
C THR A 169 8.10 1.91 -10.12
N PHE A 170 8.60 2.80 -10.97
CA PHE A 170 8.03 3.04 -12.29
C PHE A 170 8.89 2.37 -13.37
N SER A 171 8.48 1.17 -13.80
CA SER A 171 9.09 0.48 -14.94
C SER A 171 8.43 0.87 -16.26
N ALA A 172 9.14 0.65 -17.37
CA ALA A 172 8.56 0.87 -18.71
C ALA A 172 7.30 0.01 -18.97
N GLU A 173 7.22 -1.17 -18.34
CA GLU A 173 6.05 -2.06 -18.44
C GLU A 173 4.85 -1.49 -17.69
N VAL A 174 5.07 -0.95 -16.49
CA VAL A 174 4.03 -0.26 -15.70
C VAL A 174 3.52 0.96 -16.45
N ASP A 175 4.43 1.77 -17.02
CA ASP A 175 4.06 2.97 -17.80
C ASP A 175 3.21 2.62 -19.02
N ALA A 176 3.65 1.65 -19.81
CA ALA A 176 2.91 1.19 -20.99
C ALA A 176 1.52 0.68 -20.62
N TRP A 177 1.43 -0.17 -19.58
CA TRP A 177 0.17 -0.74 -19.14
C TRP A 177 -0.82 0.30 -18.61
N LEU A 178 -0.35 1.25 -17.82
CA LEU A 178 -1.16 2.38 -17.33
C LEU A 178 -1.57 3.32 -18.47
N GLY A 179 -0.67 3.53 -19.45
CA GLY A 179 -0.95 4.29 -20.68
C GLY A 179 -2.09 3.67 -21.50
N ASP A 180 -2.12 2.35 -21.63
CA ASP A 180 -3.22 1.62 -22.32
C ASP A 180 -4.56 1.81 -21.62
N LEU A 181 -4.55 1.98 -20.30
CA LEU A 181 -5.73 2.36 -19.51
C LEU A 181 -6.04 3.87 -19.55
N GLY A 182 -5.21 4.67 -20.25
CA GLY A 182 -5.39 6.12 -20.37
C GLY A 182 -4.93 6.93 -19.15
N TYR A 183 -4.05 6.39 -18.31
CA TYR A 183 -3.34 7.16 -17.31
C TYR A 183 -2.17 7.91 -17.92
N GLN A 184 -1.85 9.05 -17.34
CA GLN A 184 -0.65 9.82 -17.68
C GLN A 184 0.19 9.99 -16.41
N GLY A 185 1.42 9.50 -16.44
CA GLY A 185 2.36 9.58 -15.34
C GLY A 185 3.18 10.86 -15.34
N GLN A 186 3.50 11.36 -14.14
CA GLN A 186 4.56 12.34 -13.98
C GLN A 186 5.46 11.88 -12.83
N ARG A 187 6.76 12.04 -12.99
CA ARG A 187 7.73 11.81 -11.91
C ARG A 187 7.71 13.01 -10.96
N LEU A 188 7.76 12.72 -9.65
CA LEU A 188 7.83 13.70 -8.58
C LEU A 188 9.27 13.85 -8.07
#